data_6579c11fbf99e59ca87818f928a8998d
#
_entry.id   6579c11fbf99e59ca87818f928a8998d
#
_cell.length_a   1.000
_cell.length_b   1.000
_cell.length_c   1.000
_cell.angle_alpha   90.00
_cell.angle_beta   90.00
_cell.angle_gamma   90.00
#
_symmetry.space_group_name_H-M   'P 1'
#
loop_
_entity.id
_entity.type
_entity.pdbx_description
1 polymer ?
#
loop_
_entity_poly.entity_id
_entity_poly.type
_entity_poly.pdbx_seq_one_letter_code
_entity_poly.pdbx_strand_id
1 'polypeptide(L)'
;MLQEDAKVRIQSTDTILKAVAFPAVRFITETSAKINKKKYYSEISFTKEGVHISPEVYMASERRFQVHLPEGAFRDVSDLILSIDYIGDTGAAFINGEMVADNFYHGSSWRIGLKRYAEAIQNDGIYFYLQQLFADATYLQDLPEGLRLDFSKGGVCQLNKIQVIPEYYATFTIGD
;
A
#
# COMPACT_ATOMS: atom_id res chain seq x y z
N MET A 1 -37.45 7.28 6.11
CA MET A 1 -36.23 6.54 6.43
C MET A 1 -35.25 6.81 5.31
N LEU A 2 -34.22 7.63 5.58
CA LEU A 2 -33.17 7.87 4.60
C LEU A 2 -32.19 6.67 4.71
N GLN A 3 -32.02 5.96 3.63
CA GLN A 3 -31.00 4.93 3.47
C GLN A 3 -29.79 5.57 2.79
N GLU A 4 -28.65 5.55 3.42
CA GLU A 4 -27.39 6.04 2.84
C GLU A 4 -26.41 4.89 2.67
N ASP A 5 -25.77 4.83 1.52
CA ASP A 5 -24.71 3.88 1.26
C ASP A 5 -23.36 4.44 1.72
N ALA A 6 -22.72 3.75 2.63
CA ALA A 6 -21.36 4.06 3.06
C ALA A 6 -20.37 3.13 2.37
N LYS A 7 -19.40 3.70 1.66
CA LYS A 7 -18.31 2.95 1.01
C LYS A 7 -17.06 3.04 1.87
N VAL A 8 -16.57 1.90 2.33
CA VAL A 8 -15.37 1.81 3.16
C VAL A 8 -14.24 1.20 2.33
N ARG A 9 -13.11 1.89 2.30
CA ARG A 9 -11.87 1.40 1.70
C ARG A 9 -11.07 0.63 2.76
N ILE A 10 -10.59 -0.54 2.40
CA ILE A 10 -9.86 -1.43 3.30
C ILE A 10 -8.59 -1.89 2.62
N GLN A 11 -7.46 -1.63 3.27
CA GLN A 11 -6.14 -2.11 2.86
C GLN A 11 -5.67 -3.10 3.91
N SER A 12 -5.61 -4.37 3.55
CA SER A 12 -5.18 -5.39 4.50
C SER A 12 -4.70 -6.65 3.78
N THR A 13 -3.70 -7.27 4.37
CA THR A 13 -3.28 -8.64 4.08
C THR A 13 -4.02 -9.66 4.95
N ASP A 14 -4.83 -9.18 5.91
CA ASP A 14 -5.58 -10.02 6.84
C ASP A 14 -6.90 -10.48 6.21
N THR A 15 -7.37 -11.65 6.64
CA THR A 15 -8.65 -12.22 6.18
C THR A 15 -9.85 -11.69 6.95
N ILE A 16 -9.64 -11.09 8.12
CA ILE A 16 -10.71 -10.53 8.95
C ILE A 16 -10.56 -9.03 8.98
N LEU A 17 -11.56 -8.36 8.43
CA LEU A 17 -11.60 -6.90 8.34
C LEU A 17 -12.55 -6.35 9.40
N LYS A 18 -12.15 -5.28 10.06
CA LYS A 18 -12.96 -4.56 11.05
C LYS A 18 -13.10 -3.11 10.65
N ALA A 19 -14.31 -2.61 10.75
CA ALA A 19 -14.60 -1.19 10.57
C ALA A 19 -15.34 -0.65 11.81
N VAL A 20 -15.18 0.64 12.09
CA VAL A 20 -15.89 1.34 13.15
C VAL A 20 -16.76 2.40 12.51
N ALA A 21 -18.07 2.38 12.79
CA ALA A 21 -19.01 3.39 12.32
C ALA A 21 -19.37 4.36 13.46
N PHE A 22 -19.26 5.65 13.16
CA PHE A 22 -19.67 6.72 14.05
C PHE A 22 -20.54 7.74 13.28
N PRO A 23 -21.71 8.12 13.79
CA PRO A 23 -22.38 7.61 15.00
C PRO A 23 -22.80 6.14 14.90
N ALA A 24 -23.26 5.57 16.01
CA ALA A 24 -23.73 4.20 16.06
C ALA A 24 -24.89 3.97 15.06
N VAL A 25 -24.73 3.00 14.16
CA VAL A 25 -25.73 2.64 13.14
C VAL A 25 -26.73 1.63 13.68
N ARG A 26 -27.99 1.67 13.21
CA ARG A 26 -29.03 0.78 13.69
C ARG A 26 -29.02 -0.58 13.00
N PHE A 27 -28.74 -0.61 11.70
CA PHE A 27 -28.57 -1.87 10.97
C PHE A 27 -27.64 -1.70 9.76
N ILE A 28 -27.14 -2.82 9.28
CA ILE A 28 -26.30 -2.94 8.08
C ILE A 28 -26.79 -4.15 7.30
N THR A 29 -26.95 -3.97 6.00
CA THR A 29 -27.50 -4.99 5.10
C THR A 29 -26.42 -5.79 4.37
N GLU A 30 -25.35 -6.20 5.03
CA GLU A 30 -24.41 -7.14 4.44
C GLU A 30 -24.46 -8.46 5.20
N THR A 31 -24.70 -9.56 4.47
CA THR A 31 -25.00 -10.88 5.05
C THR A 31 -23.84 -11.51 5.83
N SER A 32 -22.62 -11.01 5.65
CA SER A 32 -21.43 -11.49 6.36
C SER A 32 -20.98 -10.60 7.53
N ALA A 33 -21.64 -9.45 7.73
CA ALA A 33 -21.22 -8.50 8.76
C ALA A 33 -21.82 -8.82 10.12
N LYS A 34 -20.98 -8.82 11.16
CA LYS A 34 -21.39 -8.85 12.56
C LYS A 34 -21.29 -7.47 13.16
N ILE A 35 -22.35 -6.98 13.75
CA ILE A 35 -22.41 -5.65 14.37
C ILE A 35 -22.34 -5.81 15.88
N ASN A 36 -21.37 -5.15 16.50
CA ASN A 36 -21.26 -5.00 17.93
C ASN A 36 -21.57 -3.55 18.32
N LYS A 37 -22.80 -3.30 18.79
CA LYS A 37 -23.25 -1.98 19.18
C LYS A 37 -22.61 -1.53 20.49
N LYS A 38 -22.01 -0.35 20.46
CA LYS A 38 -21.51 0.37 21.63
C LYS A 38 -22.38 1.61 21.87
N LYS A 39 -22.14 2.31 22.98
CA LYS A 39 -22.96 3.48 23.35
C LYS A 39 -22.93 4.61 22.31
N TYR A 40 -21.78 4.82 21.67
CA TYR A 40 -21.54 5.95 20.76
C TYR A 40 -21.12 5.53 19.34
N TYR A 41 -20.81 4.27 19.12
CA TYR A 41 -20.34 3.74 17.84
C TYR A 41 -20.78 2.30 17.65
N SER A 42 -20.68 1.82 16.44
CA SER A 42 -20.85 0.40 16.11
C SER A 42 -19.54 -0.16 15.54
N GLU A 43 -19.10 -1.27 16.08
CA GLU A 43 -18.02 -2.07 15.48
C GLU A 43 -18.66 -3.02 14.48
N ILE A 44 -18.17 -2.97 13.25
CA ILE A 44 -18.60 -3.84 12.17
C ILE A 44 -17.46 -4.79 11.87
N SER A 45 -17.71 -6.08 11.99
CA SER A 45 -16.76 -7.10 11.59
C SER A 45 -17.35 -7.89 10.45
N PHE A 46 -16.58 -8.06 9.38
CA PHE A 46 -16.94 -8.91 8.26
C PHE A 46 -15.72 -9.73 7.87
N THR A 47 -15.98 -10.92 7.33
CA THR A 47 -14.92 -11.79 6.84
C THR A 47 -14.88 -11.70 5.32
N LYS A 48 -13.73 -11.35 4.79
CA LYS A 48 -13.43 -11.42 3.37
C LYS A 48 -12.19 -12.28 3.21
N GLU A 49 -12.23 -13.21 2.28
CA GLU A 49 -11.02 -13.93 1.89
C GLU A 49 -10.04 -12.93 1.29
N GLY A 50 -8.93 -12.74 1.98
CA GLY A 50 -7.84 -11.90 1.50
C GLY A 50 -7.03 -12.64 0.43
N VAL A 51 -6.64 -11.93 -0.60
CA VAL A 51 -5.72 -12.45 -1.61
C VAL A 51 -4.30 -12.20 -1.13
N HIS A 52 -3.50 -13.25 -1.01
CA HIS A 52 -2.06 -13.10 -0.77
C HIS A 52 -1.33 -13.00 -2.10
N ILE A 53 -0.66 -11.88 -2.34
CA ILE A 53 0.07 -11.60 -3.57
C ILE A 53 1.55 -11.46 -3.22
N SER A 54 2.34 -12.41 -3.71
CA SER A 54 3.81 -12.37 -3.58
C SER A 54 4.41 -11.84 -4.88
N PRO A 55 5.03 -10.66 -4.88
CA PRO A 55 5.73 -10.16 -6.05
C PRO A 55 7.03 -10.92 -6.28
N GLU A 56 7.42 -11.07 -7.53
CA GLU A 56 8.76 -11.48 -7.92
C GLU A 56 9.63 -10.24 -8.11
N VAL A 57 10.83 -10.25 -7.50
CA VAL A 57 11.74 -9.10 -7.53
C VAL A 57 13.05 -9.51 -8.18
N TYR A 58 13.39 -8.86 -9.27
CA TYR A 58 14.63 -9.07 -10.02
C TYR A 58 15.58 -7.90 -9.80
N MET A 59 16.68 -8.15 -9.09
CA MET A 59 17.70 -7.15 -8.77
C MET A 59 18.71 -7.04 -9.91
N ALA A 60 18.76 -5.91 -10.61
CA ALA A 60 19.82 -5.61 -11.57
C ALA A 60 21.07 -4.99 -10.87
N SER A 61 20.86 -4.30 -9.74
CA SER A 61 21.91 -3.80 -8.83
C SER A 61 21.26 -3.45 -7.49
N GLU A 62 22.04 -3.00 -6.51
CA GLU A 62 21.53 -2.51 -5.20
C GLU A 62 20.51 -1.37 -5.34
N ARG A 63 20.53 -0.64 -6.45
CA ARG A 63 19.69 0.54 -6.70
C ARG A 63 18.69 0.37 -7.84
N ARG A 64 18.73 -0.75 -8.53
CA ARG A 64 17.90 -1.00 -9.73
C ARG A 64 17.27 -2.36 -9.62
N PHE A 65 15.95 -2.39 -9.66
CA PHE A 65 15.19 -3.64 -9.59
C PHE A 65 13.90 -3.54 -10.37
N GLN A 66 13.36 -4.69 -10.71
CA GLN A 66 12.08 -4.85 -11.37
C GLN A 66 11.17 -5.71 -10.51
N VAL A 67 9.90 -5.35 -10.47
CA VAL A 67 8.86 -6.06 -9.74
C VAL A 67 7.84 -6.59 -10.72
N HIS A 68 7.60 -7.89 -10.68
CA HIS A 68 6.55 -8.56 -11.43
C HIS A 68 5.49 -9.07 -10.47
N LEU A 69 4.23 -9.00 -10.91
CA LEU A 69 3.10 -9.54 -10.19
C LEU A 69 2.64 -10.84 -10.85
N PRO A 70 2.14 -11.81 -10.07
CA PRO A 70 1.60 -13.04 -10.63
C PRO A 70 0.40 -12.76 -11.54
N GLU A 71 0.14 -13.66 -12.49
CA GLU A 71 -1.01 -13.57 -13.36
C GLU A 71 -2.31 -13.47 -12.56
N GLY A 72 -3.18 -12.56 -12.95
CA GLY A 72 -4.46 -12.34 -12.27
C GLY A 72 -4.38 -11.64 -10.91
N ALA A 73 -3.23 -11.07 -10.54
CA ALA A 73 -3.05 -10.36 -9.26
C ALA A 73 -4.12 -9.28 -9.01
N PHE A 74 -4.61 -8.64 -10.07
CA PHE A 74 -5.64 -7.60 -9.99
C PHE A 74 -7.08 -8.11 -9.94
N ARG A 75 -7.28 -9.45 -9.86
CA ARG A 75 -8.61 -10.04 -9.78
C ARG A 75 -9.17 -9.89 -8.37
N ASP A 76 -10.44 -9.55 -8.27
CA ASP A 76 -11.20 -9.45 -7.02
C ASP A 76 -10.64 -8.43 -6.00
N VAL A 77 -9.82 -7.48 -6.46
CA VAL A 77 -9.29 -6.37 -5.68
C VAL A 77 -9.68 -5.03 -6.30
N SER A 78 -9.86 -4.01 -5.47
CA SER A 78 -10.14 -2.65 -5.93
C SER A 78 -8.87 -1.95 -6.41
N ASP A 79 -7.78 -2.16 -5.69
CA ASP A 79 -6.42 -1.73 -6.05
C ASP A 79 -5.39 -2.69 -5.42
N LEU A 80 -4.15 -2.57 -5.87
CA LEU A 80 -2.97 -3.14 -5.23
C LEU A 80 -2.03 -2.00 -4.87
N ILE A 81 -1.66 -1.92 -3.60
CA ILE A 81 -0.69 -0.96 -3.14
C ILE A 81 0.67 -1.63 -3.05
N LEU A 82 1.60 -1.24 -3.92
CA LEU A 82 2.99 -1.63 -3.79
C LEU A 82 3.64 -0.75 -2.72
N SER A 83 4.12 -1.38 -1.66
CA SER A 83 4.81 -0.73 -0.55
C SER A 83 6.27 -1.11 -0.59
N ILE A 84 7.14 -0.11 -0.73
CA ILE A 84 8.59 -0.25 -0.84
C ILE A 84 9.22 0.43 0.37
N ASP A 85 9.79 -0.37 1.24
CA ASP A 85 10.59 0.10 2.36
C ASP A 85 12.06 0.15 1.92
N TYR A 86 12.60 1.36 1.85
CA TYR A 86 13.97 1.59 1.43
C TYR A 86 14.60 2.76 2.20
N ILE A 87 15.90 2.83 2.18
CA ILE A 87 16.69 3.98 2.60
C ILE A 87 17.40 4.51 1.35
N GLY A 88 17.31 5.79 1.09
CA GLY A 88 17.92 6.43 -0.07
C GLY A 88 17.62 7.93 -0.09
N ASP A 89 17.89 8.59 -1.20
CA ASP A 89 17.54 9.99 -1.42
C ASP A 89 16.18 10.06 -2.13
N THR A 90 16.13 9.60 -3.36
CA THR A 90 14.92 9.58 -4.16
C THR A 90 14.68 8.19 -4.76
N GLY A 91 13.43 7.91 -5.10
CA GLY A 91 13.02 6.74 -5.86
C GLY A 91 12.25 7.17 -7.10
N ALA A 92 12.45 6.48 -8.21
CA ALA A 92 11.68 6.64 -9.43
C ALA A 92 11.18 5.28 -9.93
N ALA A 93 9.92 5.22 -10.35
CA ALA A 93 9.26 4.04 -10.89
C ALA A 93 8.90 4.26 -12.36
N PHE A 94 9.16 3.24 -13.18
CA PHE A 94 8.97 3.28 -14.63
C PHE A 94 8.16 2.07 -15.10
N ILE A 95 7.27 2.31 -16.06
CA ILE A 95 6.56 1.28 -16.81
C ILE A 95 6.72 1.63 -18.30
N ASN A 96 7.16 0.67 -19.11
CA ASN A 96 7.40 0.87 -20.55
C ASN A 96 8.31 2.08 -20.87
N GLY A 97 9.28 2.36 -19.99
CA GLY A 97 10.20 3.48 -20.15
C GLY A 97 9.66 4.84 -19.72
N GLU A 98 8.40 4.94 -19.34
CA GLU A 98 7.79 6.16 -18.83
C GLU A 98 7.82 6.18 -17.30
N MET A 99 8.21 7.32 -16.72
CA MET A 99 8.17 7.52 -15.27
C MET A 99 6.73 7.69 -14.80
N VAL A 100 6.27 6.78 -13.94
CA VAL A 100 4.89 6.72 -13.46
C VAL A 100 4.72 7.19 -12.03
N ALA A 101 5.79 7.17 -11.26
CA ALA A 101 5.82 7.69 -9.88
C ALA A 101 7.26 8.03 -9.47
N ASP A 102 7.37 8.96 -8.54
CA ASP A 102 8.60 9.30 -7.84
C ASP A 102 8.36 9.43 -6.34
N ASN A 103 9.41 9.42 -5.55
CA ASN A 103 9.36 9.60 -4.11
C ASN A 103 10.62 10.27 -3.60
N PHE A 104 10.46 11.27 -2.74
CA PHE A 104 11.52 11.78 -1.89
C PHE A 104 11.49 11.02 -0.57
N TYR A 105 12.62 10.44 -0.20
CA TYR A 105 12.72 9.66 1.02
C TYR A 105 12.54 10.55 2.27
N HIS A 106 11.61 10.16 3.13
CA HIS A 106 11.28 10.88 4.37
C HIS A 106 11.13 9.93 5.56
N GLY A 107 11.71 8.72 5.46
CA GLY A 107 11.73 7.74 6.56
C GLY A 107 10.52 6.82 6.63
N SER A 108 9.59 6.90 5.68
CA SER A 108 8.47 5.96 5.59
C SER A 108 8.45 5.22 4.25
N SER A 109 7.74 4.09 4.21
CA SER A 109 7.63 3.28 2.99
C SER A 109 6.94 4.06 1.86
N TRP A 110 7.50 3.99 0.68
CA TRP A 110 6.89 4.50 -0.54
C TRP A 110 5.73 3.61 -0.98
N ARG A 111 4.57 4.22 -1.24
CA ARG A 111 3.34 3.49 -1.57
C ARG A 111 2.80 3.93 -2.91
N ILE A 112 2.59 2.98 -3.82
CA ILE A 112 2.12 3.22 -5.19
C ILE A 112 0.86 2.40 -5.45
N GLY A 113 -0.25 3.05 -5.87
CA GLY A 113 -1.45 2.37 -6.36
C GLY A 113 -1.24 1.87 -7.78
N LEU A 114 -1.44 0.59 -8.01
CA LEU A 114 -1.07 -0.07 -9.25
C LEU A 114 -2.23 -0.29 -10.23
N LYS A 115 -3.49 -0.19 -9.79
CA LYS A 115 -4.67 -0.57 -10.61
C LYS A 115 -4.72 0.14 -11.96
N ARG A 116 -4.37 1.43 -11.98
CA ARG A 116 -4.36 2.23 -13.23
C ARG A 116 -3.34 1.76 -14.26
N TYR A 117 -2.37 0.97 -13.85
CA TYR A 117 -1.31 0.43 -14.69
C TYR A 117 -1.40 -1.10 -14.85
N ALA A 118 -2.52 -1.72 -14.46
CA ALA A 118 -2.65 -3.17 -14.31
C ALA A 118 -2.22 -3.95 -15.56
N GLU A 119 -2.67 -3.54 -16.75
CA GLU A 119 -2.34 -4.20 -18.01
C GLU A 119 -0.84 -4.14 -18.31
N ALA A 120 -0.24 -2.95 -18.22
CA ALA A 120 1.18 -2.77 -18.49
C ALA A 120 2.07 -3.52 -17.48
N ILE A 121 1.68 -3.52 -16.20
CA ILE A 121 2.43 -4.25 -15.15
C ILE A 121 2.33 -5.77 -15.35
N GLN A 122 1.18 -6.29 -15.77
CA GLN A 122 1.03 -7.73 -16.05
C GLN A 122 1.91 -8.19 -17.21
N ASN A 123 2.15 -7.32 -18.21
CA ASN A 123 2.99 -7.65 -19.37
C ASN A 123 4.48 -7.47 -19.07
N ASP A 124 4.87 -6.31 -18.53
CA ASP A 124 6.27 -5.88 -18.48
C ASP A 124 6.79 -5.65 -17.06
N GLY A 125 5.93 -5.71 -16.05
CA GLY A 125 6.29 -5.39 -14.67
C GLY A 125 6.52 -3.88 -14.46
N ILE A 126 7.11 -3.54 -13.31
CA ILE A 126 7.45 -2.16 -12.95
C ILE A 126 8.93 -2.09 -12.56
N TYR A 127 9.65 -1.17 -13.15
CA TYR A 127 11.07 -0.97 -12.93
C TYR A 127 11.31 0.19 -11.95
N PHE A 128 12.31 0.01 -11.05
CA PHE A 128 12.66 0.98 -10.03
C PHE A 128 14.12 1.38 -10.10
N TYR A 129 14.35 2.66 -9.83
CA TYR A 129 15.67 3.22 -9.60
C TYR A 129 15.67 4.03 -8.30
N LEU A 130 16.60 3.71 -7.39
CA LEU A 130 16.82 4.42 -6.14
C LEU A 130 18.12 5.20 -6.19
N GLN A 131 18.10 6.43 -5.73
CA GLN A 131 19.30 7.25 -5.56
C GLN A 131 19.86 7.10 -4.15
N GLN A 132 21.18 7.18 -4.05
CA GLN A 132 21.85 7.14 -2.75
C GLN A 132 21.64 8.45 -2.00
N LEU A 133 21.43 8.32 -0.70
CA LEU A 133 21.44 9.43 0.24
C LEU A 133 22.88 9.69 0.71
N PHE A 134 23.32 10.93 0.66
CA PHE A 134 24.66 11.33 1.06
C PHE A 134 24.64 12.15 2.37
N ALA A 135 25.77 12.18 3.07
CA ALA A 135 25.90 12.83 4.36
C ALA A 135 25.71 14.36 4.34
N ASP A 136 25.83 14.98 3.18
CA ASP A 136 25.65 16.42 2.94
C ASP A 136 24.21 16.80 2.55
N ALA A 137 23.28 15.86 2.51
CA ALA A 137 21.88 16.16 2.26
C ALA A 137 21.30 17.05 3.36
N THR A 138 20.72 18.18 2.94
CA THR A 138 20.28 19.25 3.87
C THR A 138 19.08 18.87 4.74
N TYR A 139 18.33 17.82 4.35
CA TYR A 139 17.12 17.37 5.05
C TYR A 139 17.36 16.18 5.99
N LEU A 140 18.62 15.78 6.23
CA LEU A 140 18.92 14.67 7.14
C LEU A 140 18.36 14.88 8.55
N GLN A 141 18.31 16.14 9.00
CA GLN A 141 17.73 16.52 10.29
C GLN A 141 16.21 16.31 10.38
N ASP A 142 15.54 16.24 9.24
CA ASP A 142 14.08 16.07 9.14
C ASP A 142 13.67 14.58 9.09
N LEU A 143 14.65 13.69 9.02
CA LEU A 143 14.40 12.24 9.04
C LEU A 143 14.05 11.79 10.47
N PRO A 144 13.30 10.68 10.61
CA PRO A 144 12.89 10.15 11.89
C PRO A 144 14.06 9.94 12.86
N GLU A 145 13.88 10.36 14.12
CA GLU A 145 14.84 10.07 15.20
C GLU A 145 15.04 8.56 15.33
N GLY A 146 16.30 8.13 15.43
CA GLY A 146 16.66 6.73 15.55
C GLY A 146 17.01 6.01 14.24
N LEU A 147 16.83 6.66 13.09
CA LEU A 147 17.37 6.16 11.83
C LEU A 147 18.89 6.25 11.85
N ARG A 148 19.56 5.09 11.93
CA ARG A 148 21.03 5.03 11.96
C ARG A 148 21.54 4.86 10.54
N LEU A 149 22.08 5.95 9.97
CA LEU A 149 22.68 5.95 8.65
C LEU A 149 24.21 5.86 8.79
N ASP A 150 24.81 4.91 8.10
CA ASP A 150 26.27 4.76 8.05
C ASP A 150 26.80 5.24 6.69
N PHE A 151 27.40 6.42 6.70
CA PHE A 151 28.00 7.03 5.51
C PHE A 151 29.49 6.71 5.36
N SER A 152 30.06 5.79 6.14
CA SER A 152 31.50 5.46 6.09
C SER A 152 31.97 4.93 4.72
N LYS A 153 31.03 4.39 3.92
CA LYS A 153 31.29 3.86 2.57
C LYS A 153 30.79 4.79 1.45
N GLY A 154 30.47 6.04 1.77
CA GLY A 154 29.89 6.99 0.85
C GLY A 154 28.37 7.11 1.02
N GLY A 155 27.61 7.16 -0.09
CA GLY A 155 26.15 7.26 0.00
C GLY A 155 25.50 5.97 0.47
N VAL A 156 24.34 6.10 1.11
CA VAL A 156 23.51 4.98 1.60
C VAL A 156 22.34 4.75 0.65
N CYS A 157 22.18 3.51 0.20
CA CYS A 157 20.99 3.04 -0.50
C CYS A 157 20.72 1.59 -0.10
N GLN A 158 19.57 1.32 0.46
CA GLN A 158 19.20 0.00 0.96
C GLN A 158 17.74 -0.27 0.67
N LEU A 159 17.44 -1.38 0.02
CA LEU A 159 16.10 -1.90 -0.12
C LEU A 159 15.83 -2.87 1.03
N ASN A 160 14.90 -2.54 1.92
CA ASN A 160 14.57 -3.35 3.10
C ASN A 160 13.48 -4.37 2.79
N LYS A 161 12.37 -3.92 2.17
CA LYS A 161 11.20 -4.76 1.93
C LYS A 161 10.38 -4.26 0.76
N ILE A 162 9.85 -5.21 -0.01
CA ILE A 162 8.78 -4.97 -0.98
C ILE A 162 7.58 -5.80 -0.58
N GLN A 163 6.41 -5.19 -0.56
CA GLN A 163 5.16 -5.83 -0.19
C GLN A 163 4.02 -5.33 -1.07
N VAL A 164 3.15 -6.24 -1.48
CA VAL A 164 1.89 -5.92 -2.16
C VAL A 164 0.75 -6.01 -1.15
N ILE A 165 0.00 -4.93 -1.01
CA ILE A 165 -1.11 -4.82 -0.08
C ILE A 165 -2.39 -4.68 -0.91
N PRO A 166 -3.26 -5.70 -0.94
CA PRO A 166 -4.54 -5.60 -1.61
C PRO A 166 -5.45 -4.55 -0.98
N GLU A 167 -6.14 -3.80 -1.82
CA GLU A 167 -7.18 -2.87 -1.40
C GLU A 167 -8.55 -3.39 -1.85
N TYR A 168 -9.51 -3.31 -0.95
CA TYR A 168 -10.89 -3.73 -1.19
C TYR A 168 -11.84 -2.59 -0.88
N TYR A 169 -12.99 -2.59 -1.53
CA TYR A 169 -14.14 -1.80 -1.09
C TYR A 169 -15.19 -2.70 -0.44
N ALA A 170 -15.73 -2.26 0.67
CA ALA A 170 -16.96 -2.77 1.24
C ALA A 170 -18.01 -1.65 1.21
N THR A 171 -19.22 -1.96 0.73
CA THR A 171 -20.34 -1.04 0.70
C THR A 171 -21.35 -1.51 1.73
N PHE A 172 -21.73 -0.63 2.62
CA PHE A 172 -22.73 -0.90 3.65
C PHE A 172 -23.91 0.04 3.44
N THR A 173 -25.11 -0.51 3.43
CA THR A 173 -26.30 0.32 3.51
C THR A 173 -26.61 0.60 4.98
N ILE A 174 -26.61 1.85 5.36
CA ILE A 174 -26.84 2.33 6.72
C ILE A 174 -28.27 2.82 6.81
N GLY A 175 -28.98 2.38 7.84
CA GLY A 175 -30.35 2.83 8.12
C GLY A 175 -30.51 3.29 9.57
N ASP A 176 -31.43 4.30 9.74
CA ASP A 176 -31.84 4.81 11.03
C ASP A 176 -32.80 3.86 11.77
#